data_2263c328652da9673bbaad7556f6138b
#
_entry.id   2263c328652da9673bbaad7556f6138b
#
_cell.length_a   1.000
_cell.length_b   1.000
_cell.length_c   1.000
_cell.angle_alpha   90.00
_cell.angle_beta   90.00
_cell.angle_gamma   90.00
#
_symmetry.space_group_name_H-M   'P 1'
#
loop_
_entity.id
_entity.type
_entity.pdbx_description
1 polymer ?
#
loop_
_entity_poly.entity_id
_entity_poly.type
_entity_poly.pdbx_seq_one_letter_code
_entity_poly.pdbx_strand_id
1 'polypeptide(L)'
;MPKRNRNGAGSIVYEPERKKYRAYITDALGKRISKRFNSSDEADMWLSQIKLDLYNNTYIPKSNITVGEWVLEYLSTYCAPNIRAKTLIRYMQTARHLEPISGILLQELDARQVQYFYNNLPKMSDSSKNKIHKLLKAAVTKAHILELVKKNIMNAIPAPKVSKPKIEIFKSEELQAISEVLKTNSTYRRYYLLFLLTINTGMRLGEVLGLKRKCVFDDYVVINNSLQDINGKMVDTPPKTAAGEREITITRDLSLSLIHI
;
A
#
# COMPACT_ATOMS: atom_id res chain seq x y z
N MET A 1 -39.39 -11.35 44.40
CA MET A 1 -38.70 -11.86 43.20
C MET A 1 -38.04 -10.69 42.50
N PRO A 2 -36.74 -10.73 42.14
CA PRO A 2 -36.13 -9.64 41.41
C PRO A 2 -36.78 -9.51 40.02
N LYS A 3 -37.20 -8.30 39.65
CA LYS A 3 -37.80 -8.00 38.34
C LYS A 3 -36.81 -8.37 37.25
N ARG A 4 -37.20 -9.24 36.32
CA ARG A 4 -36.43 -9.57 35.12
C ARG A 4 -36.25 -8.30 34.30
N ASN A 5 -35.00 -7.90 34.07
CA ASN A 5 -34.71 -6.76 33.20
C ASN A 5 -35.25 -7.01 31.78
N ARG A 6 -35.72 -5.94 31.11
CA ARG A 6 -36.18 -6.02 29.70
C ARG A 6 -35.01 -6.53 28.84
N ASN A 7 -35.35 -7.34 27.82
CA ASN A 7 -34.33 -7.78 26.83
C ASN A 7 -33.54 -6.57 26.30
N GLY A 8 -32.21 -6.66 26.33
CA GLY A 8 -31.33 -5.56 25.94
C GLY A 8 -30.97 -4.57 27.06
N ALA A 9 -31.57 -4.63 28.24
CA ALA A 9 -31.26 -3.71 29.34
C ALA A 9 -29.88 -3.94 29.97
N GLY A 10 -29.27 -5.11 29.76
CA GLY A 10 -28.02 -5.53 30.42
C GLY A 10 -28.20 -5.75 31.91
N SER A 11 -27.21 -6.25 32.58
CA SER A 11 -27.21 -6.51 34.01
C SER A 11 -25.83 -6.40 34.62
N ILE A 12 -25.76 -6.07 35.90
CA ILE A 12 -24.54 -6.08 36.71
C ILE A 12 -24.74 -7.07 37.83
N VAL A 13 -23.79 -7.96 38.02
CA VAL A 13 -23.75 -8.99 39.05
C VAL A 13 -22.45 -8.91 39.80
N TYR A 14 -22.50 -8.92 41.13
CA TYR A 14 -21.29 -9.06 41.95
C TYR A 14 -20.87 -10.54 41.99
N GLU A 15 -19.63 -10.82 41.69
CA GLU A 15 -19.00 -12.15 41.75
C GLU A 15 -18.16 -12.24 43.07
N PRO A 16 -18.67 -12.84 44.16
CA PRO A 16 -17.99 -12.84 45.45
C PRO A 16 -16.63 -13.49 45.45
N GLU A 17 -16.48 -14.63 44.72
CA GLU A 17 -15.23 -15.37 44.61
C GLU A 17 -14.09 -14.53 44.02
N ARG A 18 -14.43 -13.59 43.12
CA ARG A 18 -13.47 -12.71 42.41
C ARG A 18 -13.46 -11.29 42.97
N LYS A 19 -14.32 -10.96 43.92
CA LYS A 19 -14.52 -9.61 44.48
C LYS A 19 -14.68 -8.55 43.39
N LYS A 20 -15.44 -8.86 42.31
CA LYS A 20 -15.62 -7.97 41.17
C LYS A 20 -17.07 -7.90 40.71
N TYR A 21 -17.42 -6.77 40.11
CA TYR A 21 -18.71 -6.57 39.46
C TYR A 21 -18.63 -6.97 37.99
N ARG A 22 -19.45 -7.87 37.53
CA ARG A 22 -19.54 -8.28 36.12
C ARG A 22 -20.76 -7.59 35.48
N ALA A 23 -20.50 -6.66 34.57
CA ALA A 23 -21.51 -6.10 33.70
C ALA A 23 -21.61 -6.92 32.41
N TYR A 24 -22.81 -7.11 31.91
CA TYR A 24 -23.05 -7.78 30.64
C TYR A 24 -24.32 -7.26 29.94
N ILE A 25 -24.30 -7.33 28.62
CA ILE A 25 -25.43 -7.01 27.75
C ILE A 25 -25.40 -7.98 26.55
N THR A 26 -26.55 -8.25 25.97
CA THR A 26 -26.68 -9.06 24.76
C THR A 26 -26.97 -8.14 23.58
N ASP A 27 -26.19 -8.24 22.49
CA ASP A 27 -26.45 -7.47 21.28
C ASP A 27 -27.64 -7.99 20.47
N ALA A 28 -27.96 -7.31 19.37
CA ALA A 28 -29.08 -7.68 18.50
C ALA A 28 -28.91 -9.06 17.83
N LEU A 29 -27.67 -9.56 17.72
CA LEU A 29 -27.33 -10.87 17.15
C LEU A 29 -27.34 -12.00 18.20
N GLY A 30 -27.71 -11.71 19.46
CA GLY A 30 -27.71 -12.68 20.54
C GLY A 30 -26.34 -12.92 21.20
N LYS A 31 -25.29 -12.18 20.79
CA LYS A 31 -23.94 -12.32 21.35
C LYS A 31 -23.85 -11.56 22.68
N ARG A 32 -23.33 -12.22 23.71
CA ARG A 32 -23.16 -11.64 25.04
C ARG A 32 -21.83 -10.89 25.14
N ILE A 33 -21.90 -9.60 25.42
CA ILE A 33 -20.78 -8.70 25.70
C ILE A 33 -20.66 -8.58 27.21
N SER A 34 -19.49 -8.83 27.81
CA SER A 34 -19.31 -8.71 29.26
C SER A 34 -17.93 -8.22 29.64
N LYS A 35 -17.86 -7.45 30.75
CA LYS A 35 -16.59 -6.99 31.32
C LYS A 35 -16.70 -6.97 32.86
N ARG A 36 -15.57 -7.13 33.56
CA ARG A 36 -15.47 -7.10 35.02
C ARG A 36 -14.79 -5.81 35.48
N PHE A 37 -15.27 -5.29 36.62
CA PHE A 37 -14.86 -4.03 37.21
C PHE A 37 -14.61 -4.18 38.70
N ASN A 38 -13.88 -3.25 39.30
CA ASN A 38 -13.61 -3.24 40.72
C ASN A 38 -14.76 -2.55 41.49
N SER A 39 -15.52 -1.64 40.86
CA SER A 39 -16.67 -0.97 41.48
C SER A 39 -17.96 -1.15 40.66
N SER A 40 -19.10 -0.99 41.31
CA SER A 40 -20.42 -0.97 40.68
C SER A 40 -20.56 0.21 39.72
N ASP A 41 -20.06 1.38 40.11
CA ASP A 41 -20.15 2.62 39.33
C ASP A 41 -19.43 2.52 38.01
N GLU A 42 -18.21 1.95 38.00
CA GLU A 42 -17.47 1.64 36.76
C GLU A 42 -18.24 0.69 35.85
N ALA A 43 -18.90 -0.32 36.43
CA ALA A 43 -19.71 -1.28 35.73
C ALA A 43 -20.96 -0.62 35.10
N ASP A 44 -21.61 0.28 35.82
CA ASP A 44 -22.77 1.05 35.34
C ASP A 44 -22.38 2.03 34.22
N MET A 45 -21.30 2.76 34.38
CA MET A 45 -20.78 3.66 33.36
C MET A 45 -20.47 2.90 32.07
N TRP A 46 -19.77 1.78 32.17
CA TRP A 46 -19.44 0.95 31.02
C TRP A 46 -20.71 0.39 30.34
N LEU A 47 -21.67 -0.10 31.11
CA LEU A 47 -22.94 -0.64 30.61
C LEU A 47 -23.73 0.43 29.85
N SER A 48 -23.80 1.63 30.40
CA SER A 48 -24.47 2.78 29.78
C SER A 48 -23.80 3.17 28.46
N GLN A 49 -22.47 3.20 28.42
CA GLN A 49 -21.70 3.49 27.18
C GLN A 49 -21.95 2.41 26.11
N ILE A 50 -21.91 1.12 26.49
CA ILE A 50 -22.17 0.04 25.52
C ILE A 50 -23.59 0.08 24.99
N LYS A 51 -24.57 0.44 25.82
CA LYS A 51 -25.98 0.64 25.38
C LYS A 51 -26.08 1.73 24.32
N LEU A 52 -25.41 2.87 24.53
CA LEU A 52 -25.36 3.96 23.57
C LEU A 52 -24.66 3.53 22.27
N ASP A 53 -23.53 2.84 22.39
CA ASP A 53 -22.78 2.35 21.23
C ASP A 53 -23.63 1.34 20.41
N LEU A 54 -24.35 0.44 21.07
CA LEU A 54 -25.25 -0.50 20.40
C LEU A 54 -26.46 0.19 19.75
N TYR A 55 -27.06 1.16 20.46
CA TYR A 55 -28.19 1.94 19.95
C TYR A 55 -27.82 2.76 18.71
N ASN A 56 -26.61 3.35 18.70
CA ASN A 56 -26.10 4.16 17.59
C ASN A 56 -25.43 3.31 16.50
N ASN A 57 -25.41 1.99 16.61
CA ASN A 57 -24.66 1.09 15.73
C ASN A 57 -23.15 1.42 15.63
N THR A 58 -22.56 1.96 16.69
CA THR A 58 -21.13 2.32 16.76
C THR A 58 -20.29 1.37 17.62
N TYR A 59 -20.92 0.27 18.09
CA TYR A 59 -20.21 -0.73 18.86
C TYR A 59 -19.27 -1.55 17.98
N ILE A 60 -17.98 -1.48 18.30
CA ILE A 60 -16.95 -2.31 17.65
C ILE A 60 -16.47 -3.38 18.63
N PRO A 61 -16.62 -4.67 18.32
CA PRO A 61 -16.12 -5.75 19.16
C PRO A 61 -14.61 -5.64 19.36
N LYS A 62 -14.14 -6.04 20.55
CA LYS A 62 -12.70 -6.19 20.75
C LYS A 62 -12.13 -7.21 19.77
N SER A 63 -11.08 -6.81 19.11
CA SER A 63 -10.30 -7.67 18.22
C SER A 63 -8.86 -7.75 18.72
N ASN A 64 -8.25 -8.91 18.58
CA ASN A 64 -6.83 -9.12 18.89
C ASN A 64 -5.94 -8.98 17.65
N ILE A 65 -6.52 -8.57 16.50
CA ILE A 65 -5.73 -8.35 15.28
C ILE A 65 -4.70 -7.26 15.50
N THR A 66 -3.48 -7.53 15.15
CA THR A 66 -2.38 -6.58 15.22
C THR A 66 -2.30 -5.73 13.94
N VAL A 67 -1.56 -4.62 14.00
CA VAL A 67 -1.30 -3.76 12.83
C VAL A 67 -0.64 -4.56 11.70
N GLY A 68 0.33 -5.41 12.02
CA GLY A 68 1.02 -6.24 11.04
C GLY A 68 0.09 -7.24 10.34
N GLU A 69 -0.69 -7.98 11.13
CA GLU A 69 -1.68 -8.94 10.61
C GLU A 69 -2.71 -8.24 9.72
N TRP A 70 -3.25 -7.12 10.18
CA TRP A 70 -4.20 -6.35 9.38
C TRP A 70 -3.62 -5.83 8.06
N VAL A 71 -2.39 -5.29 8.08
CA VAL A 71 -1.75 -4.80 6.85
C VAL A 71 -1.54 -5.94 5.85
N LEU A 72 -1.14 -7.13 6.31
CA LEU A 72 -0.99 -8.30 5.44
C LEU A 72 -2.34 -8.78 4.89
N GLU A 73 -3.38 -8.81 5.71
CA GLU A 73 -4.73 -9.13 5.28
C GLU A 73 -5.25 -8.10 4.27
N TYR A 74 -5.04 -6.80 4.53
CA TYR A 74 -5.38 -5.72 3.61
C TYR A 74 -4.71 -5.90 2.24
N LEU A 75 -3.43 -6.24 2.22
CA LEU A 75 -2.69 -6.45 0.99
C LEU A 75 -3.14 -7.70 0.23
N SER A 76 -3.37 -8.81 0.93
CA SER A 76 -3.77 -10.08 0.31
C SER A 76 -5.22 -10.08 -0.17
N THR A 77 -6.13 -9.54 0.63
CA THR A 77 -7.58 -9.62 0.38
C THR A 77 -8.08 -8.47 -0.49
N TYR A 78 -7.66 -7.24 -0.21
CA TYR A 78 -8.23 -6.06 -0.85
C TYR A 78 -7.35 -5.47 -1.95
N CYS A 79 -6.02 -5.62 -1.85
CA CYS A 79 -5.11 -5.08 -2.86
C CYS A 79 -4.79 -6.09 -3.97
N ALA A 80 -4.42 -7.32 -3.62
CA ALA A 80 -3.91 -8.30 -4.57
C ALA A 80 -4.82 -8.55 -5.78
N PRO A 81 -6.16 -8.65 -5.64
CA PRO A 81 -7.06 -8.84 -6.80
C PRO A 81 -7.09 -7.64 -7.77
N ASN A 82 -6.73 -6.43 -7.30
CA ASN A 82 -6.96 -5.19 -8.01
C ASN A 82 -5.67 -4.50 -8.50
N ILE A 83 -4.49 -5.03 -8.19
CA ILE A 83 -3.22 -4.42 -8.54
C ILE A 83 -2.29 -5.40 -9.25
N ARG A 84 -1.39 -4.87 -10.07
CA ARG A 84 -0.38 -5.68 -10.77
C ARG A 84 0.59 -6.31 -9.78
N ALA A 85 1.07 -7.55 -10.07
CA ALA A 85 1.99 -8.32 -9.22
C ALA A 85 3.21 -7.49 -8.74
N LYS A 86 3.86 -6.74 -9.65
CA LYS A 86 5.00 -5.86 -9.28
C LYS A 86 4.63 -4.79 -8.25
N THR A 87 3.40 -4.27 -8.29
CA THR A 87 2.92 -3.29 -7.31
C THR A 87 2.67 -3.95 -5.96
N LEU A 88 2.10 -5.16 -5.96
CA LEU A 88 1.88 -5.94 -4.74
C LEU A 88 3.21 -6.27 -4.05
N ILE A 89 4.21 -6.75 -4.80
CA ILE A 89 5.55 -7.04 -4.28
C ILE A 89 6.13 -5.78 -3.61
N ARG A 90 6.02 -4.62 -4.26
CA ARG A 90 6.50 -3.36 -3.69
C ARG A 90 5.75 -2.98 -2.41
N TYR A 91 4.44 -3.23 -2.33
CA TYR A 91 3.67 -2.99 -1.11
C TYR A 91 4.07 -3.94 0.01
N MET A 92 4.30 -5.22 -0.29
CA MET A 92 4.83 -6.19 0.69
C MET A 92 6.21 -5.78 1.21
N GLN A 93 7.11 -5.32 0.33
CA GLN A 93 8.41 -4.77 0.73
C GLN A 93 8.26 -3.51 1.62
N THR A 94 7.31 -2.64 1.28
CA THR A 94 7.00 -1.45 2.08
C THR A 94 6.43 -1.82 3.45
N ALA A 95 5.59 -2.85 3.53
CA ALA A 95 5.00 -3.34 4.78
C ALA A 95 6.05 -3.84 5.78
N ARG A 96 7.19 -4.37 5.33
CA ARG A 96 8.29 -4.79 6.22
C ARG A 96 8.83 -3.64 7.07
N HIS A 97 8.76 -2.40 6.59
CA HIS A 97 9.16 -1.23 7.37
C HIS A 97 8.21 -0.90 8.53
N LEU A 98 7.02 -1.50 8.57
CA LEU A 98 6.06 -1.34 9.66
C LEU A 98 6.34 -2.29 10.83
N GLU A 99 7.38 -3.13 10.75
CA GLU A 99 7.76 -4.09 11.79
C GLU A 99 7.78 -3.48 13.21
N PRO A 100 8.36 -2.27 13.46
CA PRO A 100 8.41 -1.70 14.80
C PRO A 100 7.05 -1.44 15.45
N ILE A 101 5.98 -1.32 14.68
CA ILE A 101 4.60 -1.13 15.16
C ILE A 101 3.70 -2.32 14.86
N SER A 102 4.22 -3.36 14.23
CA SER A 102 3.43 -4.50 13.72
C SER A 102 2.74 -5.29 14.84
N GLY A 103 3.34 -5.37 16.04
CA GLY A 103 2.78 -6.08 17.18
C GLY A 103 1.74 -5.30 17.98
N ILE A 104 1.50 -4.02 17.68
CA ILE A 104 0.49 -3.22 18.37
C ILE A 104 -0.89 -3.69 17.92
N LEU A 105 -1.85 -3.83 18.86
CA LEU A 105 -3.23 -4.11 18.49
C LEU A 105 -3.80 -2.97 17.64
N LEU A 106 -4.45 -3.30 16.54
CA LEU A 106 -4.98 -2.33 15.58
C LEU A 106 -5.91 -1.30 16.24
N GLN A 107 -6.71 -1.74 17.22
CA GLN A 107 -7.64 -0.90 17.98
C GLN A 107 -6.93 -0.01 19.03
N GLU A 108 -5.69 -0.30 19.38
CA GLU A 108 -4.88 0.43 20.37
C GLU A 108 -3.83 1.33 19.71
N LEU A 109 -3.69 1.25 18.38
CA LEU A 109 -2.78 2.12 17.64
C LEU A 109 -3.25 3.58 17.75
N ASP A 110 -2.37 4.46 18.19
CA ASP A 110 -2.64 5.89 18.33
C ASP A 110 -1.75 6.77 17.42
N ALA A 111 -2.14 8.03 17.24
CA ALA A 111 -1.42 8.96 16.36
C ALA A 111 0.00 9.28 16.88
N ARG A 112 0.23 9.26 18.20
CA ARG A 112 1.55 9.55 18.78
C ARG A 112 2.51 8.41 18.53
N GLN A 113 2.06 7.16 18.67
CA GLN A 113 2.85 5.98 18.36
C GLN A 113 3.29 5.98 16.89
N VAL A 114 2.39 6.32 15.95
CA VAL A 114 2.75 6.42 14.53
C VAL A 114 3.71 7.58 14.27
N GLN A 115 3.51 8.74 14.92
CA GLN A 115 4.45 9.86 14.78
C GLN A 115 5.82 9.52 15.33
N TYR A 116 5.87 8.86 16.50
CA TYR A 116 7.13 8.36 17.08
C TYR A 116 7.82 7.37 16.13
N PHE A 117 7.06 6.43 15.57
CA PHE A 117 7.56 5.50 14.56
C PHE A 117 8.19 6.25 13.36
N TYR A 118 7.53 7.28 12.81
CA TYR A 118 8.09 8.05 11.68
C TYR A 118 9.37 8.78 12.04
N ASN A 119 9.47 9.32 13.26
CA ASN A 119 10.65 10.02 13.72
C ASN A 119 11.86 9.08 13.90
N ASN A 120 11.60 7.81 14.20
CA ASN A 120 12.63 6.78 14.42
C ASN A 120 12.88 5.88 13.20
N LEU A 121 12.26 6.16 12.05
CA LEU A 121 12.56 5.44 10.82
C LEU A 121 14.05 5.55 10.47
N PRO A 122 14.68 4.46 10.00
CA PRO A 122 16.08 4.47 9.60
C PRO A 122 16.30 5.52 8.50
N LYS A 123 17.58 5.90 8.28
CA LYS A 123 17.94 6.86 7.22
C LYS A 123 17.49 6.34 5.86
N MET A 124 16.43 6.92 5.32
CA MET A 124 15.86 6.58 4.01
C MET A 124 15.34 7.84 3.33
N SER A 125 15.09 7.75 2.02
CA SER A 125 14.56 8.87 1.25
C SER A 125 13.14 9.26 1.71
N ASP A 126 12.82 10.55 1.61
CA ASP A 126 11.49 11.07 1.94
C ASP A 126 10.39 10.41 1.08
N SER A 127 10.73 10.08 -0.17
CA SER A 127 9.84 9.30 -1.04
C SER A 127 9.51 7.92 -0.46
N SER A 128 10.48 7.24 0.16
CA SER A 128 10.27 5.94 0.82
C SER A 128 9.41 6.09 2.06
N LYS A 129 9.68 7.09 2.91
CA LYS A 129 8.85 7.42 4.08
C LYS A 129 7.39 7.71 3.67
N ASN A 130 7.20 8.47 2.58
CA ASN A 130 5.87 8.77 2.06
C ASN A 130 5.13 7.52 1.56
N LYS A 131 5.84 6.54 0.98
CA LYS A 131 5.24 5.25 0.57
C LYS A 131 4.75 4.46 1.78
N ILE A 132 5.53 4.42 2.87
CA ILE A 132 5.14 3.79 4.15
C ILE A 132 3.87 4.47 4.69
N HIS A 133 3.86 5.81 4.74
CA HIS A 133 2.70 6.57 5.19
C HIS A 133 1.45 6.25 4.34
N LYS A 134 1.57 6.25 3.01
CA LYS A 134 0.45 5.95 2.10
C LYS A 134 -0.11 4.55 2.31
N LEU A 135 0.75 3.55 2.49
CA LEU A 135 0.33 2.18 2.76
C LEU A 135 -0.43 2.08 4.08
N LEU A 136 0.16 2.59 5.18
CA LEU A 136 -0.46 2.54 6.51
C LEU A 136 -1.78 3.31 6.51
N LYS A 137 -1.81 4.51 5.90
CA LYS A 137 -3.04 5.32 5.79
C LYS A 137 -4.14 4.57 5.04
N ALA A 138 -3.82 3.92 3.93
CA ALA A 138 -4.80 3.16 3.14
C ALA A 138 -5.34 1.96 3.94
N ALA A 139 -4.46 1.21 4.63
CA ALA A 139 -4.85 0.08 5.46
C ALA A 139 -5.74 0.51 6.65
N VAL A 140 -5.37 1.58 7.38
CA VAL A 140 -6.15 2.09 8.52
C VAL A 140 -7.48 2.70 8.03
N THR A 141 -7.48 3.37 6.88
CA THR A 141 -8.73 3.88 6.27
C THR A 141 -9.67 2.72 5.94
N LYS A 142 -9.15 1.63 5.38
CA LYS A 142 -9.96 0.44 5.08
C LYS A 142 -10.47 -0.21 6.37
N ALA A 143 -9.65 -0.30 7.42
CA ALA A 143 -10.06 -0.79 8.73
C ALA A 143 -11.21 0.03 9.34
N HIS A 144 -11.15 1.36 9.19
CA HIS A 144 -12.21 2.24 9.65
C HIS A 144 -13.51 2.06 8.85
N ILE A 145 -13.43 1.92 7.53
CA ILE A 145 -14.60 1.64 6.67
C ILE A 145 -15.24 0.29 7.02
N LEU A 146 -14.44 -0.69 7.42
CA LEU A 146 -14.91 -2.02 7.85
C LEU A 146 -15.28 -2.08 9.33
N GLU A 147 -15.33 -0.94 10.01
CA GLU A 147 -15.67 -0.82 11.44
C GLU A 147 -14.78 -1.67 12.37
N LEU A 148 -13.53 -1.94 11.97
CA LEU A 148 -12.53 -2.59 12.82
C LEU A 148 -11.94 -1.63 13.85
N VAL A 149 -11.95 -0.32 13.56
CA VAL A 149 -11.48 0.76 14.43
C VAL A 149 -12.48 1.92 14.47
N LYS A 150 -12.66 2.53 15.65
CA LYS A 150 -13.61 3.64 15.84
C LYS A 150 -13.23 4.92 15.11
N LYS A 151 -11.93 5.17 14.96
CA LYS A 151 -11.39 6.42 14.36
C LYS A 151 -10.26 6.12 13.39
N ASN A 152 -10.23 6.88 12.31
CA ASN A 152 -9.07 6.88 11.43
C ASN A 152 -8.00 7.84 11.96
N ILE A 153 -7.06 7.31 12.75
CA ILE A 153 -5.98 8.09 13.37
C ILE A 153 -5.05 8.76 12.35
N MET A 154 -4.98 8.20 11.13
CA MET A 154 -4.10 8.71 10.08
C MET A 154 -4.54 10.08 9.54
N ASN A 155 -5.77 10.51 9.85
CA ASN A 155 -6.23 11.86 9.50
C ASN A 155 -5.53 12.96 10.31
N ALA A 156 -5.04 12.63 11.51
CA ALA A 156 -4.31 13.55 12.38
C ALA A 156 -2.80 13.62 12.07
N ILE A 157 -2.30 12.77 11.17
CA ILE A 157 -0.86 12.63 10.91
C ILE A 157 -0.55 13.15 9.51
N PRO A 158 0.25 14.23 9.39
CA PRO A 158 0.64 14.74 8.08
C PRO A 158 1.55 13.75 7.35
N ALA A 159 1.37 13.66 6.03
CA ALA A 159 2.27 12.87 5.21
C ALA A 159 3.69 13.48 5.23
N PRO A 160 4.76 12.66 5.28
CA PRO A 160 6.12 13.15 5.11
C PRO A 160 6.26 13.96 3.83
N LYS A 161 6.87 15.15 3.93
CA LYS A 161 7.11 16.01 2.76
C LYS A 161 8.11 15.32 1.82
N VAL A 162 7.82 15.36 0.54
CA VAL A 162 8.72 14.84 -0.50
C VAL A 162 9.21 16.00 -1.32
N SER A 163 10.51 16.28 -1.28
CA SER A 163 11.15 17.22 -2.18
C SER A 163 11.14 16.65 -3.60
N LYS A 164 10.75 17.46 -4.58
CA LYS A 164 10.87 17.08 -5.98
C LYS A 164 12.36 17.17 -6.37
N PRO A 165 12.97 16.07 -6.85
CA PRO A 165 14.34 16.15 -7.34
C PRO A 165 14.40 17.10 -8.55
N LYS A 166 15.48 17.87 -8.64
CA LYS A 166 15.78 18.65 -9.86
C LYS A 166 16.10 17.64 -10.96
N ILE A 167 15.36 17.69 -12.05
CA ILE A 167 15.61 16.86 -13.21
C ILE A 167 16.70 17.55 -14.03
N GLU A 168 17.82 16.88 -14.20
CA GLU A 168 18.88 17.31 -15.12
C GLU A 168 18.65 16.61 -16.46
N ILE A 169 18.69 17.38 -17.53
CA ILE A 169 18.51 16.92 -18.90
C ILE A 169 19.87 16.89 -19.57
N PHE A 170 20.20 15.80 -20.24
CA PHE A 170 21.42 15.71 -21.02
C PHE A 170 21.45 16.73 -22.15
N LYS A 171 22.56 17.38 -22.32
CA LYS A 171 22.84 18.28 -23.46
C LYS A 171 23.18 17.48 -24.71
N SER A 172 23.03 18.11 -25.87
CA SER A 172 23.32 17.46 -27.15
C SER A 172 24.75 16.93 -27.23
N GLU A 173 25.73 17.68 -26.70
CA GLU A 173 27.13 17.29 -26.67
C GLU A 173 27.39 16.04 -25.81
N GLU A 174 26.67 15.94 -24.67
CA GLU A 174 26.76 14.77 -23.78
C GLU A 174 26.16 13.53 -24.45
N LEU A 175 25.02 13.69 -25.15
CA LEU A 175 24.40 12.59 -25.90
C LEU A 175 25.31 12.11 -27.05
N GLN A 176 25.99 13.03 -27.73
CA GLN A 176 26.96 12.68 -28.77
C GLN A 176 28.15 11.92 -28.19
N ALA A 177 28.72 12.39 -27.07
CA ALA A 177 29.83 11.70 -26.39
C ALA A 177 29.42 10.28 -25.94
N ILE A 178 28.25 10.11 -25.38
CA ILE A 178 27.70 8.78 -25.01
C ILE A 178 27.58 7.90 -26.25
N SER A 179 27.04 8.43 -27.34
CA SER A 179 26.88 7.72 -28.60
C SER A 179 28.22 7.19 -29.14
N GLU A 180 29.27 8.01 -29.14
CA GLU A 180 30.61 7.63 -29.59
C GLU A 180 31.22 6.54 -28.71
N VAL A 181 31.13 6.64 -27.40
CA VAL A 181 31.59 5.60 -26.48
C VAL A 181 30.87 4.27 -26.74
N LEU A 182 29.54 4.31 -26.93
CA LEU A 182 28.76 3.11 -27.19
C LEU A 182 29.07 2.48 -28.55
N LYS A 183 29.47 3.26 -29.57
CA LYS A 183 29.87 2.75 -30.87
C LYS A 183 31.25 2.09 -30.83
N THR A 184 32.22 2.74 -30.20
CA THR A 184 33.64 2.38 -30.30
C THR A 184 34.06 1.34 -29.26
N ASN A 185 33.47 1.34 -28.07
CA ASN A 185 33.81 0.41 -27.00
C ASN A 185 33.11 -0.95 -27.17
N SER A 186 33.88 -2.00 -27.36
CA SER A 186 33.37 -3.38 -27.59
C SER A 186 32.46 -3.88 -26.45
N THR A 187 32.74 -3.50 -25.21
CA THR A 187 31.97 -3.91 -24.03
C THR A 187 30.57 -3.29 -24.03
N TYR A 188 30.43 -2.04 -24.46
CA TYR A 188 29.19 -1.28 -24.41
C TYR A 188 28.40 -1.27 -25.71
N ARG A 189 28.99 -1.71 -26.83
CA ARG A 189 28.39 -1.72 -28.18
C ARG A 189 26.99 -2.38 -28.21
N ARG A 190 26.77 -3.42 -27.42
CA ARG A 190 25.48 -4.10 -27.28
C ARG A 190 24.34 -3.20 -26.78
N TYR A 191 24.65 -2.09 -26.12
CA TYR A 191 23.67 -1.14 -25.60
C TYR A 191 23.40 0.02 -26.58
N TYR A 192 24.16 0.14 -27.65
CA TYR A 192 24.07 1.26 -28.60
C TYR A 192 22.66 1.38 -29.18
N LEU A 193 22.08 0.27 -29.62
CA LEU A 193 20.75 0.28 -30.20
C LEU A 193 19.66 0.65 -29.19
N LEU A 194 19.75 0.14 -27.96
CA LEU A 194 18.84 0.52 -26.88
C LEU A 194 18.89 2.02 -26.60
N PHE A 195 20.11 2.59 -26.62
CA PHE A 195 20.33 4.02 -26.47
C PHE A 195 19.71 4.80 -27.63
N LEU A 196 19.95 4.41 -28.88
CA LEU A 196 19.36 5.07 -30.05
C LEU A 196 17.83 5.03 -30.02
N LEU A 197 17.24 3.88 -29.74
CA LEU A 197 15.80 3.76 -29.59
C LEU A 197 15.27 4.72 -28.52
N THR A 198 15.91 4.75 -27.35
CA THR A 198 15.46 5.57 -26.25
C THR A 198 15.50 7.06 -26.56
N ILE A 199 16.61 7.55 -27.16
CA ILE A 199 16.75 9.00 -27.45
C ILE A 199 15.88 9.46 -28.62
N ASN A 200 15.65 8.62 -29.62
CA ASN A 200 14.85 8.99 -30.79
C ASN A 200 13.33 8.85 -30.55
N THR A 201 12.91 7.95 -29.66
CA THR A 201 11.50 7.61 -29.51
C THR A 201 10.91 8.02 -28.16
N GLY A 202 11.73 8.30 -27.16
CA GLY A 202 11.29 8.53 -25.78
C GLY A 202 10.61 7.32 -25.13
N MET A 203 10.81 6.11 -25.65
CA MET A 203 10.26 4.88 -25.09
C MET A 203 10.79 4.64 -23.68
N ARG A 204 9.94 4.09 -22.82
CA ARG A 204 10.37 3.63 -21.50
C ARG A 204 11.26 2.39 -21.62
N LEU A 205 12.21 2.21 -20.69
CA LEU A 205 13.12 1.05 -20.71
C LEU A 205 12.40 -0.29 -20.90
N GLY A 206 11.28 -0.50 -20.19
CA GLY A 206 10.52 -1.73 -20.34
C GLY A 206 9.84 -1.90 -21.71
N GLU A 207 9.48 -0.81 -22.37
CA GLU A 207 8.93 -0.81 -23.74
C GLU A 207 10.02 -1.13 -24.75
N VAL A 208 11.22 -0.53 -24.58
CA VAL A 208 12.39 -0.82 -25.42
C VAL A 208 12.79 -2.28 -25.32
N LEU A 209 12.90 -2.83 -24.08
CA LEU A 209 13.25 -4.24 -23.86
C LEU A 209 12.16 -5.21 -24.32
N GLY A 210 10.90 -4.77 -24.35
CA GLY A 210 9.73 -5.56 -24.77
C GLY A 210 9.40 -5.40 -26.26
N LEU A 211 10.11 -4.57 -27.02
CA LEU A 211 9.83 -4.36 -28.44
C LEU A 211 10.12 -5.64 -29.23
N LYS A 212 9.12 -6.14 -29.91
CA LYS A 212 9.20 -7.35 -30.73
C LYS A 212 9.48 -6.98 -32.18
N ARG A 213 10.28 -7.81 -32.89
CA ARG A 213 10.61 -7.61 -34.30
C ARG A 213 9.38 -7.32 -35.17
N LYS A 214 8.29 -8.05 -34.96
CA LYS A 214 7.02 -7.88 -35.69
C LYS A 214 6.33 -6.53 -35.49
N CYS A 215 6.80 -5.74 -34.53
CA CYS A 215 6.29 -4.40 -34.18
C CYS A 215 7.21 -3.30 -34.71
N VAL A 216 8.20 -3.62 -35.52
CA VAL A 216 9.13 -2.69 -36.20
C VAL A 216 8.80 -2.66 -37.67
N PHE A 217 8.45 -1.49 -38.17
CA PHE A 217 8.10 -1.20 -39.57
C PHE A 217 9.12 -0.21 -40.16
N ASP A 218 9.01 0.08 -41.44
CA ASP A 218 10.01 0.89 -42.15
C ASP A 218 10.13 2.32 -41.61
N ASP A 219 9.04 2.91 -41.12
CA ASP A 219 8.94 4.30 -40.70
C ASP A 219 8.30 4.50 -39.32
N TYR A 220 7.86 3.41 -38.67
CA TYR A 220 7.31 3.46 -37.31
C TYR A 220 7.53 2.17 -36.53
N VAL A 221 7.38 2.27 -35.21
CA VAL A 221 7.32 1.15 -34.27
C VAL A 221 6.00 1.16 -33.50
N VAL A 222 5.44 -0.04 -33.25
CA VAL A 222 4.23 -0.21 -32.46
C VAL A 222 4.59 -0.65 -31.04
N ILE A 223 4.19 0.14 -30.05
CA ILE A 223 4.38 -0.20 -28.64
C ILE A 223 3.10 -0.84 -28.14
N ASN A 224 3.11 -2.14 -27.92
CA ASN A 224 1.99 -2.91 -27.38
C ASN A 224 2.42 -3.82 -26.22
N ASN A 225 3.70 -3.75 -25.81
CA ASN A 225 4.29 -4.62 -24.81
C ASN A 225 5.35 -3.91 -23.97
N SER A 226 5.59 -4.42 -22.78
CA SER A 226 6.64 -3.95 -21.89
C SER A 226 7.23 -5.14 -21.12
N LEU A 227 8.51 -5.31 -21.18
CA LEU A 227 9.24 -6.33 -20.43
C LEU A 227 9.54 -5.83 -19.01
N GLN A 228 9.21 -6.62 -18.01
CA GLN A 228 9.44 -6.26 -16.61
C GLN A 228 10.08 -7.41 -15.84
N ASP A 229 11.07 -7.06 -15.01
CA ASP A 229 11.57 -8.00 -14.02
C ASP A 229 10.57 -8.11 -12.84
N ILE A 230 10.10 -9.33 -12.58
CA ILE A 230 9.25 -9.70 -11.45
C ILE A 230 9.93 -10.87 -10.74
N ASN A 231 10.54 -10.59 -9.59
CA ASN A 231 11.28 -11.59 -8.79
C ASN A 231 12.37 -12.34 -9.58
N GLY A 232 13.16 -11.62 -10.39
CA GLY A 232 14.24 -12.20 -11.19
C GLY A 232 13.77 -12.90 -12.47
N LYS A 233 12.46 -12.86 -12.77
CA LYS A 233 11.91 -13.38 -14.03
C LYS A 233 11.46 -12.22 -14.93
N MET A 234 11.91 -12.25 -16.16
CA MET A 234 11.46 -11.30 -17.18
C MET A 234 10.08 -11.71 -17.68
N VAL A 235 9.10 -10.83 -17.50
CA VAL A 235 7.69 -11.08 -17.84
C VAL A 235 7.19 -10.03 -18.82
N ASP A 236 6.61 -10.49 -19.92
CA ASP A 236 5.89 -9.65 -20.86
C ASP A 236 4.60 -9.13 -20.21
N THR A 237 4.41 -7.84 -20.23
CA THR A 237 3.19 -7.20 -19.68
C THR A 237 2.59 -6.23 -20.71
N PRO A 238 1.26 -6.16 -20.82
CA PRO A 238 0.63 -5.13 -21.65
C PRO A 238 0.93 -3.73 -21.10
N PRO A 239 0.81 -2.68 -21.92
CA PRO A 239 0.93 -1.30 -21.47
C PRO A 239 0.04 -1.01 -20.27
N LYS A 240 0.41 0.00 -19.48
CA LYS A 240 -0.25 0.33 -18.21
C LYS A 240 -1.66 0.91 -18.40
N THR A 241 -1.86 1.56 -19.53
CA THR A 241 -3.12 2.22 -19.93
C THR A 241 -3.35 1.98 -21.41
N ALA A 242 -4.56 2.14 -21.90
CA ALA A 242 -4.87 2.08 -23.33
C ALA A 242 -4.03 3.06 -24.15
N ALA A 243 -3.80 4.28 -23.65
CA ALA A 243 -2.91 5.27 -24.26
C ALA A 243 -1.41 4.87 -24.24
N GLY A 244 -1.05 3.79 -23.56
CA GLY A 244 0.31 3.22 -23.61
C GLY A 244 0.56 2.41 -24.86
N GLU A 245 -0.49 1.93 -25.53
CA GLU A 245 -0.44 1.32 -26.85
C GLU A 245 -0.45 2.45 -27.87
N ARG A 246 0.66 2.57 -28.61
CA ARG A 246 0.87 3.69 -29.52
C ARG A 246 1.86 3.36 -30.62
N GLU A 247 1.76 4.09 -31.71
CA GLU A 247 2.76 4.11 -32.78
C GLU A 247 3.71 5.29 -32.58
N ILE A 248 4.99 5.09 -32.84
CA ILE A 248 6.00 6.13 -32.86
C ILE A 248 6.71 6.09 -34.18
N THR A 249 6.69 7.20 -34.91
CA THR A 249 7.46 7.36 -36.16
C THR A 249 8.96 7.32 -35.85
N ILE A 250 9.69 6.61 -36.69
CA ILE A 250 11.16 6.48 -36.61
C ILE A 250 11.77 6.81 -37.97
N THR A 251 13.05 7.16 -37.96
CA THR A 251 13.81 7.36 -39.20
C THR A 251 14.10 5.99 -39.87
N ARG A 252 14.20 5.99 -41.18
CA ARG A 252 14.55 4.78 -41.95
C ARG A 252 15.90 4.20 -41.52
N ASP A 253 16.88 5.02 -41.17
CA ASP A 253 18.19 4.57 -40.69
C ASP A 253 18.10 3.83 -39.36
N LEU A 254 17.22 4.31 -38.45
CA LEU A 254 16.95 3.63 -37.19
C LEU A 254 16.23 2.30 -37.45
N SER A 255 15.24 2.29 -38.33
CA SER A 255 14.51 1.07 -38.72
C SER A 255 15.49 0.01 -39.29
N LEU A 256 16.34 0.38 -40.23
CA LEU A 256 17.36 -0.52 -40.79
C LEU A 256 18.32 -1.05 -39.71
N SER A 257 18.75 -0.20 -38.78
CA SER A 257 19.56 -0.61 -37.63
C SER A 257 18.89 -1.62 -36.72
N LEU A 258 17.57 -1.53 -36.57
CA LEU A 258 16.74 -2.47 -35.79
C LEU A 258 16.48 -3.80 -36.54
N ILE A 259 16.48 -3.74 -37.86
CA ILE A 259 16.16 -4.89 -38.72
C ILE A 259 17.38 -5.79 -38.90
N HIS A 260 18.58 -5.24 -38.89
CA HIS A 260 19.85 -5.95 -39.19
C HIS A 260 20.54 -6.54 -37.95
N ILE A 261 19.85 -6.64 -36.84
CA ILE A 261 20.25 -7.37 -35.62
C ILE A 261 19.51 -8.70 -35.57
#